data_b64ae5329e2b2b43ca85fce16313e35a
#
_entry.id   b64ae5329e2b2b43ca85fce16313e35a
#
_cell.length_a   1.000
_cell.length_b   1.000
_cell.length_c   1.000
_cell.angle_alpha   90.00
_cell.angle_beta   90.00
_cell.angle_gamma   90.00
#
_symmetry.space_group_name_H-M   'P 1'
#
loop_
_entity.id
_entity.type
_entity.pdbx_description
1 polymer ?
#
loop_
_entity_poly.entity_id
_entity_poly.type
_entity_poly.pdbx_seq_one_letter_code
_entity_poly.pdbx_strand_id
1 'polypeptide(L)'
;MDPFLVHVAVLRRVVGTSVREVLVGPFDPDGDLGPTALSTSRIVEDAEMTMEILLQSASRSITLTGTASAPWSGLCSRCAMEVSGELTVPLDELFVEKLGDDDDVYRIVDDAIDVGPAGREALIVGLPLLPLCRPDCAGLCPSCGIDRNEETCACEAPKDDRWSALDGLSSLGEG
;
A
#
# COMPACT_ATOMS: atom_id res chain seq x y z
N MET A 1 -4.26 -7.23 24.55
CA MET A 1 -4.74 -5.82 24.41
C MET A 1 -4.39 -5.44 23.00
N ASP A 2 -5.36 -5.01 22.23
CA ASP A 2 -5.12 -4.60 20.83
C ASP A 2 -4.25 -3.33 20.81
N PRO A 3 -3.07 -3.35 20.19
CA PRO A 3 -2.15 -2.20 20.16
C PRO A 3 -2.71 -1.01 19.37
N PHE A 4 -3.72 -1.21 18.53
CA PHE A 4 -4.33 -0.19 17.69
C PHE A 4 -5.66 0.36 18.24
N LEU A 5 -6.10 -0.13 19.40
CA LEU A 5 -7.27 0.40 20.07
C LEU A 5 -6.90 1.62 20.92
N VAL A 6 -7.35 2.81 20.53
CA VAL A 6 -7.04 4.08 21.19
C VAL A 6 -8.26 4.59 21.96
N HIS A 7 -8.08 4.85 23.28
CA HIS A 7 -9.13 5.44 24.12
C HIS A 7 -9.16 6.96 23.94
N VAL A 8 -10.30 7.48 23.48
CA VAL A 8 -10.47 8.89 23.09
C VAL A 8 -11.42 9.68 24.00
N ALA A 9 -11.83 9.11 25.15
CA ALA A 9 -12.75 9.73 26.10
C ALA A 9 -12.30 11.14 26.55
N VAL A 10 -11.00 11.33 26.79
CA VAL A 10 -10.44 12.64 27.20
C VAL A 10 -10.41 13.60 26.02
N LEU A 11 -9.99 13.12 24.86
CA LEU A 11 -9.90 13.91 23.63
C LEU A 11 -11.27 14.47 23.22
N ARG A 12 -12.34 13.69 23.39
CA ARG A 12 -13.72 14.06 23.03
C ARG A 12 -14.34 15.14 23.93
N ARG A 13 -13.82 15.34 25.14
CA ARG A 13 -14.39 16.33 26.08
C ARG A 13 -14.18 17.76 25.65
N VAL A 14 -13.12 18.04 24.90
CA VAL A 14 -12.75 19.40 24.49
C VAL A 14 -12.47 19.44 22.99
N VAL A 15 -13.38 20.06 22.24
CA VAL A 15 -13.22 20.25 20.79
C VAL A 15 -11.95 21.05 20.49
N GLY A 16 -11.23 20.62 19.47
CA GLY A 16 -9.98 21.27 19.04
C GLY A 16 -8.73 20.77 19.75
N THR A 17 -8.87 19.83 20.71
CA THR A 17 -7.69 19.17 21.29
C THR A 17 -7.10 18.14 20.32
N SER A 18 -5.82 17.88 20.46
CA SER A 18 -5.11 16.90 19.66
C SER A 18 -4.16 16.06 20.53
N VAL A 19 -3.91 14.84 20.08
CA VAL A 19 -2.93 13.94 20.69
C VAL A 19 -2.15 13.26 19.58
N ARG A 20 -0.83 13.05 19.80
CA ARG A 20 0.05 12.28 18.93
C ARG A 20 0.33 10.93 19.58
N GLU A 21 0.25 9.89 18.78
CA GLU A 21 0.55 8.52 19.19
C GLU A 21 1.46 7.86 18.19
N VAL A 22 2.31 6.96 18.69
CA VAL A 22 3.07 6.01 17.87
C VAL A 22 2.65 4.62 18.33
N LEU A 23 2.01 3.89 17.43
CA LEU A 23 1.45 2.57 17.69
C LEU A 23 2.23 1.54 16.90
N VAL A 24 2.57 0.42 17.54
CA VAL A 24 3.28 -0.69 16.87
C VAL A 24 2.58 -1.99 17.26
N GLY A 25 2.33 -2.81 16.26
CA GLY A 25 1.70 -4.10 16.47
C GLY A 25 1.67 -4.96 15.21
N PRO A 26 1.17 -6.19 15.30
CA PRO A 26 1.11 -7.09 14.16
C PRO A 26 0.23 -6.51 13.04
N PHE A 27 0.68 -6.65 11.81
CA PHE A 27 -0.09 -6.23 10.63
C PHE A 27 -1.37 -7.06 10.50
N ASP A 28 -1.28 -8.37 10.66
CA ASP A 28 -2.42 -9.31 10.58
C ASP A 28 -2.47 -10.16 11.87
N PRO A 29 -3.08 -9.65 12.96
CA PRO A 29 -3.08 -10.34 14.25
C PRO A 29 -3.88 -11.65 14.25
N ASP A 30 -4.87 -11.78 13.37
CA ASP A 30 -5.79 -12.91 13.33
C ASP A 30 -5.52 -13.89 12.17
N GLY A 31 -4.63 -13.52 11.24
CA GLY A 31 -4.34 -14.29 10.02
C GLY A 31 -5.51 -14.31 9.02
N ASP A 32 -6.47 -13.42 9.17
CA ASP A 32 -7.74 -13.43 8.44
C ASP A 32 -7.76 -12.53 7.18
N LEU A 33 -6.72 -11.73 6.99
CA LEU A 33 -6.68 -10.78 5.85
C LEU A 33 -6.57 -11.44 4.47
N GLY A 34 -6.56 -12.77 4.42
CA GLY A 34 -6.43 -13.50 3.16
C GLY A 34 -5.13 -13.15 2.42
N PRO A 35 -5.03 -13.40 1.12
CA PRO A 35 -3.84 -13.03 0.37
C PRO A 35 -3.72 -11.51 0.30
N THR A 36 -2.92 -10.93 1.21
CA THR A 36 -2.51 -9.53 1.23
C THR A 36 -1.57 -9.19 0.07
N ALA A 37 -1.78 -9.86 -1.06
CA ALA A 37 -0.94 -9.82 -2.23
C ALA A 37 -1.70 -9.18 -3.39
N LEU A 38 -1.22 -8.04 -3.83
CA LEU A 38 -1.57 -7.51 -5.15
C LEU A 38 -0.61 -8.12 -6.16
N SER A 39 -1.02 -9.23 -6.79
CA SER A 39 -0.34 -9.95 -7.87
C SER A 39 1.17 -10.20 -7.72
N THR A 40 2.01 -9.19 -7.52
CA THR A 40 3.48 -9.28 -7.49
C THR A 40 4.12 -8.76 -6.22
N SER A 41 3.36 -8.12 -5.33
CA SER A 41 3.86 -7.61 -4.05
C SER A 41 2.90 -7.92 -2.90
N ARG A 42 3.45 -8.02 -1.68
CA ARG A 42 2.72 -8.33 -0.45
C ARG A 42 3.38 -7.71 0.77
N ILE A 43 2.64 -7.51 1.83
CA ILE A 43 3.22 -7.26 3.15
C ILE A 43 3.92 -8.55 3.60
N VAL A 44 5.06 -8.41 4.25
CA VAL A 44 5.83 -9.55 4.77
C VAL A 44 4.98 -10.30 5.79
N GLU A 45 5.04 -11.63 5.77
CA GLU A 45 4.36 -12.47 6.74
C GLU A 45 4.88 -12.15 8.16
N ASP A 46 3.99 -12.15 9.16
CA ASP A 46 4.29 -11.75 10.55
C ASP A 46 4.89 -10.34 10.71
N ALA A 47 4.68 -9.45 9.73
CA ALA A 47 5.18 -8.08 9.82
C ALA A 47 4.54 -7.30 10.97
N GLU A 48 5.31 -6.42 11.58
CA GLU A 48 4.78 -5.36 12.41
C GLU A 48 4.39 -4.15 11.56
N MET A 49 3.26 -3.55 11.90
CA MET A 49 2.82 -2.27 11.38
C MET A 49 3.14 -1.19 12.40
N THR A 50 3.75 -0.10 11.95
CA THR A 50 3.96 1.11 12.75
C THR A 50 3.06 2.22 12.24
N MET A 51 2.32 2.88 13.13
CA MET A 51 1.49 4.02 12.81
C MET A 51 1.96 5.24 13.63
N GLU A 52 2.30 6.34 12.93
CA GLU A 52 2.56 7.65 13.55
C GLU A 52 1.37 8.55 13.26
N ILE A 53 0.52 8.78 14.25
CA ILE A 53 -0.76 9.42 14.06
C ILE A 53 -0.94 10.67 14.91
N LEU A 54 -1.73 11.60 14.39
CA LEU A 54 -2.29 12.74 15.08
C LEU A 54 -3.81 12.61 15.09
N LEU A 55 -4.38 12.50 16.27
CA LEU A 55 -5.82 12.49 16.49
C LEU A 55 -6.27 13.90 16.89
N GLN A 56 -7.29 14.43 16.25
CA GLN A 56 -7.85 15.74 16.53
C GLN A 56 -9.36 15.64 16.78
N SER A 57 -9.80 16.21 17.89
CA SER A 57 -11.21 16.24 18.27
C SER A 57 -11.96 17.33 17.51
N ALA A 58 -13.03 16.96 16.84
CA ALA A 58 -14.06 17.85 16.31
C ALA A 58 -15.36 17.66 17.12
N SER A 59 -16.41 18.41 16.80
CA SER A 59 -17.64 18.45 17.64
C SER A 59 -18.33 17.10 17.82
N ARG A 60 -18.26 16.18 16.83
CA ARG A 60 -18.91 14.85 16.87
C ARG A 60 -18.06 13.77 16.20
N SER A 61 -16.82 14.08 15.91
CA SER A 61 -15.92 13.22 15.17
C SER A 61 -14.49 13.37 15.68
N ILE A 62 -13.64 12.45 15.26
CA ILE A 62 -12.19 12.51 15.46
C ILE A 62 -11.57 12.33 14.07
N THR A 63 -10.71 13.26 13.68
CA THR A 63 -9.87 13.09 12.50
C THR A 63 -8.56 12.42 12.90
N LEU A 64 -8.12 11.47 12.10
CA LEU A 64 -6.83 10.83 12.18
C LEU A 64 -6.02 11.25 10.96
N THR A 65 -4.86 11.84 11.18
CA THR A 65 -3.88 12.11 10.13
C THR A 65 -2.53 11.55 10.53
N GLY A 66 -1.73 11.13 9.57
CA GLY A 66 -0.43 10.56 9.88
C GLY A 66 0.10 9.64 8.80
N THR A 67 0.82 8.59 9.23
CA THR A 67 1.37 7.58 8.33
C THR A 67 1.25 6.18 8.95
N ALA A 68 1.12 5.18 8.08
CA ALA A 68 1.35 3.79 8.43
C ALA A 68 2.55 3.27 7.64
N SER A 69 3.35 2.41 8.28
CA SER A 69 4.49 1.77 7.62
C SER A 69 4.57 0.28 7.97
N ALA A 70 5.03 -0.52 7.00
CA ALA A 70 5.28 -1.95 7.16
C ALA A 70 6.27 -2.45 6.11
N PRO A 71 7.04 -3.52 6.39
CA PRO A 71 7.90 -4.15 5.41
C PRO A 71 7.08 -4.89 4.35
N TRP A 72 7.49 -4.76 3.11
CA TRP A 72 6.88 -5.47 1.99
C TRP A 72 7.92 -6.25 1.18
N SER A 73 7.45 -7.25 0.44
CA SER A 73 8.25 -8.02 -0.49
C SER A 73 7.47 -8.28 -1.78
N GLY A 74 8.18 -8.59 -2.85
CA GLY A 74 7.56 -8.89 -4.13
C GLY A 74 8.55 -9.39 -5.16
N LEU A 75 8.09 -9.54 -6.40
CA LEU A 75 8.92 -9.90 -7.54
C LEU A 75 9.01 -8.73 -8.52
N CYS A 76 10.22 -8.45 -9.00
CA CYS A 76 10.42 -7.48 -10.06
C CYS A 76 9.55 -7.84 -11.28
N SER A 77 8.71 -6.90 -11.72
CA SER A 77 7.79 -7.13 -12.84
C SER A 77 8.48 -7.34 -14.19
N ARG A 78 9.81 -7.13 -14.27
CA ARG A 78 10.59 -7.32 -15.51
C ARG A 78 11.48 -8.57 -15.48
N CYS A 79 12.19 -8.83 -14.36
CA CYS A 79 13.16 -9.93 -14.29
C CYS A 79 12.81 -11.00 -13.26
N ALA A 80 11.69 -10.84 -12.55
CA ALA A 80 11.21 -11.75 -11.52
C ALA A 80 12.17 -11.98 -10.33
N MET A 81 13.21 -11.16 -10.18
CA MET A 81 14.03 -11.13 -8.97
C MET A 81 13.22 -10.65 -7.77
N GLU A 82 13.52 -11.19 -6.60
CA GLU A 82 12.93 -10.72 -5.36
C GLU A 82 13.33 -9.27 -5.08
N VAL A 83 12.35 -8.48 -4.65
CA VAL A 83 12.52 -7.10 -4.20
C VAL A 83 11.79 -6.94 -2.87
N SER A 84 12.34 -6.12 -1.99
CA SER A 84 11.75 -5.82 -0.70
C SER A 84 12.08 -4.40 -0.29
N GLY A 85 11.33 -3.88 0.66
CA GLY A 85 11.55 -2.54 1.20
C GLY A 85 10.58 -2.23 2.32
N GLU A 86 10.63 -1.00 2.79
CA GLU A 86 9.67 -0.42 3.71
C GLU A 86 8.63 0.36 2.90
N LEU A 87 7.35 0.09 3.15
CA LEU A 87 6.25 0.87 2.59
C LEU A 87 5.76 1.85 3.65
N THR A 88 5.66 3.12 3.29
CA THR A 88 5.04 4.16 4.12
C THR A 88 3.94 4.84 3.34
N VAL A 89 2.75 4.89 3.91
CA VAL A 89 1.56 5.47 3.29
C VAL A 89 0.96 6.56 4.18
N PRO A 90 0.40 7.63 3.61
CA PRO A 90 -0.33 8.62 4.39
C PRO A 90 -1.67 8.06 4.87
N LEU A 91 -2.12 8.58 6.02
CA LEU A 91 -3.44 8.33 6.59
C LEU A 91 -4.17 9.66 6.73
N ASP A 92 -5.45 9.66 6.34
CA ASP A 92 -6.39 10.77 6.54
C ASP A 92 -7.80 10.20 6.69
N GLU A 93 -8.20 9.93 7.93
CA GLU A 93 -9.39 9.16 8.24
C GLU A 93 -10.30 9.90 9.21
N LEU A 94 -11.59 9.59 9.15
CA LEU A 94 -12.62 10.17 9.99
C LEU A 94 -13.32 9.09 10.82
N PHE A 95 -13.40 9.35 12.13
CA PHE A 95 -14.12 8.51 13.09
C PHE A 95 -15.35 9.26 13.58
N VAL A 96 -16.52 8.61 13.55
CA VAL A 96 -17.81 9.19 13.95
C VAL A 96 -18.57 8.29 14.93
N GLU A 97 -19.48 8.86 15.74
CA GLU A 97 -20.31 8.08 16.67
C GLU A 97 -21.40 7.29 15.94
N LYS A 98 -21.96 7.84 14.88
CA LYS A 98 -23.04 7.23 14.10
C LYS A 98 -22.66 7.23 12.63
N LEU A 99 -22.68 6.04 12.05
CA LEU A 99 -22.53 5.87 10.60
C LEU A 99 -23.86 6.20 9.92
N GLY A 100 -23.78 6.90 8.78
CA GLY A 100 -24.84 6.94 7.77
C GLY A 100 -24.82 5.66 6.93
N ASP A 101 -25.85 5.47 6.10
CA ASP A 101 -25.96 4.25 5.27
C ASP A 101 -24.91 4.15 4.15
N ASP A 102 -24.27 5.27 3.78
CA ASP A 102 -23.28 5.39 2.70
C ASP A 102 -21.94 6.03 3.16
N ASP A 103 -21.70 6.08 4.47
CA ASP A 103 -20.47 6.72 4.99
C ASP A 103 -19.27 5.77 4.91
N ASP A 104 -18.25 6.18 4.15
CA ASP A 104 -16.92 5.56 4.12
C ASP A 104 -16.07 6.14 5.25
N VAL A 105 -16.46 5.84 6.50
CA VAL A 105 -15.84 6.35 7.72
C VAL A 105 -15.83 5.28 8.80
N TYR A 106 -14.93 5.43 9.78
CA TYR A 106 -14.83 4.50 10.90
C TYR A 106 -15.71 4.91 12.09
N ARG A 107 -16.01 3.97 12.95
CA ARG A 107 -16.90 4.18 14.09
C ARG A 107 -16.15 4.38 15.39
N ILE A 108 -16.63 5.32 16.22
CA ILE A 108 -16.26 5.43 17.63
C ILE A 108 -17.17 4.52 18.43
N VAL A 109 -16.60 3.57 19.19
CA VAL A 109 -17.35 2.62 20.02
C VAL A 109 -16.84 2.72 21.47
N ASP A 110 -17.71 2.91 22.43
CA ASP A 110 -17.39 2.95 23.87
C ASP A 110 -16.20 3.87 24.21
N ASP A 111 -16.19 5.08 23.63
CA ASP A 111 -15.10 6.05 23.77
C ASP A 111 -13.71 5.55 23.31
N ALA A 112 -13.69 4.58 22.41
CA ALA A 112 -12.48 4.08 21.77
C ALA A 112 -12.63 4.08 20.24
N ILE A 113 -11.50 4.14 19.55
CA ILE A 113 -11.37 3.96 18.10
C ILE A 113 -10.34 2.86 17.82
N ASP A 114 -10.67 1.97 16.91
CA ASP A 114 -9.72 1.01 16.36
C ASP A 114 -9.13 1.59 15.08
N VAL A 115 -7.85 1.96 15.13
CA VAL A 115 -7.14 2.56 13.98
C VAL A 115 -6.43 1.50 13.11
N GLY A 116 -6.38 0.26 13.58
CA GLY A 116 -5.72 -0.85 12.87
C GLY A 116 -6.25 -1.11 11.47
N PRO A 117 -7.58 -1.21 11.27
CA PRO A 117 -8.16 -1.38 9.93
C PRO A 117 -7.71 -0.30 8.94
N ALA A 118 -7.76 0.98 9.34
CA ALA A 118 -7.33 2.10 8.50
C ALA A 118 -5.87 1.96 8.03
N GLY A 119 -4.95 1.64 8.94
CA GLY A 119 -3.55 1.41 8.60
C GLY A 119 -3.34 0.22 7.66
N ARG A 120 -4.04 -0.90 7.91
CA ARG A 120 -3.97 -2.10 7.09
C ARG A 120 -4.49 -1.88 5.67
N GLU A 121 -5.66 -1.27 5.54
CA GLU A 121 -6.27 -0.96 4.24
C GLU A 121 -5.39 -0.03 3.42
N ALA A 122 -4.89 1.05 4.03
CA ALA A 122 -3.99 1.99 3.38
C ALA A 122 -2.70 1.30 2.88
N LEU A 123 -2.08 0.44 3.69
CA LEU A 123 -0.88 -0.30 3.30
C LEU A 123 -1.15 -1.28 2.16
N ILE A 124 -2.27 -2.02 2.18
CA ILE A 124 -2.64 -2.94 1.09
C ILE A 124 -2.82 -2.16 -0.22
N VAL A 125 -3.55 -1.04 -0.19
CA VAL A 125 -3.77 -0.21 -1.37
C VAL A 125 -2.48 0.44 -1.87
N GLY A 126 -1.57 0.78 -0.94
CA GLY A 126 -0.29 1.39 -1.25
C GLY A 126 0.79 0.45 -1.79
N LEU A 127 0.56 -0.87 -1.80
CA LEU A 127 1.54 -1.84 -2.31
C LEU A 127 1.93 -1.54 -3.76
N PRO A 128 3.22 -1.65 -4.13
CA PRO A 128 3.66 -1.48 -5.50
C PRO A 128 3.01 -2.50 -6.44
N LEU A 129 2.21 -2.05 -7.40
CA LEU A 129 1.56 -2.92 -8.39
C LEU A 129 2.58 -3.57 -9.35
N LEU A 130 3.63 -2.85 -9.70
CA LEU A 130 4.68 -3.26 -10.63
C LEU A 130 6.06 -2.93 -10.04
N PRO A 131 6.49 -3.65 -9.00
CA PRO A 131 7.79 -3.39 -8.37
C PRO A 131 8.92 -3.65 -9.36
N LEU A 132 9.99 -2.86 -9.26
CA LEU A 132 11.19 -3.01 -10.05
C LEU A 132 12.39 -3.18 -9.13
N CYS A 133 13.32 -4.09 -9.46
CA CYS A 133 14.59 -4.22 -8.73
C CYS A 133 15.48 -2.97 -8.91
N ARG A 134 15.36 -2.30 -10.07
CA ARG A 134 16.00 -1.02 -10.40
C ARG A 134 15.26 -0.35 -11.57
N PRO A 135 15.30 0.97 -11.69
CA PRO A 135 14.55 1.70 -12.75
C PRO A 135 14.91 1.28 -14.17
N ASP A 136 16.16 0.92 -14.40
CA ASP A 136 16.74 0.53 -15.70
C ASP A 136 16.76 -0.99 -15.92
N CYS A 137 16.01 -1.77 -15.12
CA CYS A 137 15.96 -3.23 -15.28
C CYS A 137 15.59 -3.62 -16.72
N ALA A 138 16.48 -4.37 -17.38
CA ALA A 138 16.31 -4.82 -18.76
C ALA A 138 15.32 -6.01 -18.88
N GLY A 139 15.02 -6.68 -17.76
CA GLY A 139 14.09 -7.78 -17.68
C GLY A 139 14.57 -9.09 -18.30
N LEU A 140 13.65 -10.05 -18.39
CA LEU A 140 13.89 -11.32 -19.05
C LEU A 140 13.67 -11.19 -20.57
N CYS A 141 14.42 -11.95 -21.35
CA CYS A 141 14.17 -12.06 -22.78
C CYS A 141 12.83 -12.81 -23.01
N PRO A 142 11.87 -12.23 -23.75
CA PRO A 142 10.58 -12.87 -23.98
C PRO A 142 10.65 -14.15 -24.83
N SER A 143 11.77 -14.37 -25.55
CA SER A 143 11.93 -15.54 -26.41
C SER A 143 12.70 -16.69 -25.74
N CYS A 144 13.79 -16.40 -25.01
CA CYS A 144 14.64 -17.44 -24.41
C CYS A 144 14.69 -17.42 -22.87
N GLY A 145 14.11 -16.39 -22.22
CA GLY A 145 14.00 -16.31 -20.77
C GLY A 145 15.29 -15.87 -20.04
N ILE A 146 16.40 -15.58 -20.73
CA ILE A 146 17.63 -15.13 -20.05
C ILE A 146 17.41 -13.78 -19.38
N ASP A 147 18.12 -13.52 -18.29
CA ASP A 147 18.14 -12.21 -17.66
C ASP A 147 19.03 -11.25 -18.46
N ARG A 148 18.40 -10.27 -19.11
CA ARG A 148 19.06 -9.25 -19.93
C ARG A 148 19.85 -8.22 -19.11
N ASN A 149 19.77 -8.30 -17.80
CA ASN A 149 20.62 -7.52 -16.90
C ASN A 149 22.02 -8.10 -16.77
N GLU A 150 22.15 -9.41 -16.97
CA GLU A 150 23.39 -10.16 -16.78
C GLU A 150 24.00 -10.63 -18.09
N GLU A 151 23.13 -11.03 -19.07
CA GLU A 151 23.57 -11.61 -20.32
C GLU A 151 22.86 -10.94 -21.52
N THR A 152 23.44 -11.15 -22.70
CA THR A 152 22.84 -10.72 -23.97
C THR A 152 22.48 -11.93 -24.82
N CYS A 153 21.38 -11.84 -25.56
CA CYS A 153 20.96 -12.86 -26.52
C CYS A 153 20.79 -12.28 -27.94
N ALA A 154 20.86 -13.16 -28.91
CA ALA A 154 20.62 -12.81 -30.32
C ALA A 154 19.14 -13.01 -30.73
N CYS A 155 18.21 -13.16 -29.76
CA CYS A 155 16.79 -13.31 -30.06
C CYS A 155 16.22 -12.01 -30.64
N GLU A 156 15.48 -12.12 -31.69
CA GLU A 156 14.66 -11.02 -32.20
C GLU A 156 13.43 -10.83 -31.32
N ALA A 157 13.01 -9.58 -31.14
CA ALA A 157 11.78 -9.27 -30.41
C ALA A 157 10.58 -9.89 -31.15
N PRO A 158 9.70 -10.64 -30.46
CA PRO A 158 8.50 -11.17 -31.09
C PRO A 158 7.65 -10.02 -31.65
N LYS A 159 7.30 -10.09 -32.93
CA LYS A 159 6.36 -9.16 -33.54
C LYS A 159 4.94 -9.65 -33.25
N ASP A 160 4.11 -8.75 -32.78
CA ASP A 160 2.68 -9.01 -32.64
C ASP A 160 1.95 -8.45 -33.88
N ASP A 161 1.54 -9.35 -34.77
CA ASP A 161 0.90 -9.00 -36.05
C ASP A 161 -0.38 -8.18 -35.91
N ARG A 162 -1.00 -8.19 -34.70
CA ARG A 162 -2.17 -7.36 -34.42
C ARG A 162 -1.87 -5.86 -34.49
N TRP A 163 -0.61 -5.48 -34.30
CA TRP A 163 -0.15 -4.10 -34.33
C TRP A 163 0.55 -3.72 -35.66
N SER A 164 0.56 -4.61 -36.66
CA SER A 164 1.23 -4.37 -37.95
C SER A 164 0.71 -3.12 -38.69
N ALA A 165 -0.55 -2.73 -38.46
CA ALA A 165 -1.10 -1.48 -38.96
C ALA A 165 -0.39 -0.21 -38.45
N LEU A 166 0.31 -0.31 -37.30
CA LEU A 166 1.06 0.80 -36.69
C LEU A 166 2.50 0.92 -37.23
N ASP A 167 3.00 -0.09 -37.94
CA ASP A 167 4.37 -0.07 -38.51
C ASP A 167 4.57 1.12 -39.46
N GLY A 168 3.49 1.60 -40.07
CA GLY A 168 3.52 2.80 -40.94
C GLY A 168 3.68 4.14 -40.20
N LEU A 169 3.47 4.16 -38.87
CA LEU A 169 3.58 5.40 -38.09
C LEU A 169 5.02 5.73 -37.69
N SER A 170 5.93 4.75 -37.69
CA SER A 170 7.36 4.95 -37.41
C SER A 170 8.05 5.88 -38.43
N SER A 171 7.49 6.03 -39.62
CA SER A 171 8.01 6.95 -40.66
C SER A 171 7.57 8.41 -40.54
N LEU A 172 6.65 8.71 -39.56
CA LEU A 172 6.11 10.07 -39.35
C LEU A 172 6.84 10.87 -38.25
N GLY A 173 7.81 10.25 -37.57
CA GLY A 173 8.52 10.85 -36.41
C GLY A 173 9.87 11.54 -36.76
N GLU A 174 10.31 11.59 -38.00
CA GLU A 174 11.54 12.28 -38.44
C GLU A 174 11.19 13.54 -39.23
N GLY A 175 10.72 14.56 -38.54
CA GLY A 175 10.45 15.86 -39.12
C GLY A 175 10.81 16.98 -38.12
#